data_78117e5daac92fc25fedecec52bd5760
#
_entry.id   78117e5daac92fc25fedecec52bd5760
#
_cell.length_a   1.000
_cell.length_b   1.000
_cell.length_c   1.000
_cell.angle_alpha   90.00
_cell.angle_beta   90.00
_cell.angle_gamma   90.00
#
_symmetry.space_group_name_H-M   'P 1'
#
loop_
_entity.id
_entity.type
_entity.pdbx_description
1 polymer ?
#
loop_
_entity_poly.entity_id
_entity_poly.type
_entity_poly.pdbx_seq_one_letter_code
_entity_poly.pdbx_strand_id
1 'polypeptide(L)'
;MSELSYLEKLLDGVEVEWRNLGDTSLFEIANNGRKPVKASLRIAGETPYYGANNIQDYVDGYTHDGEYVLIAEDGSASLENYSIQYATGKFWANNHVHVVRGKERVHSRFLYHYLCIVNFLPFLTGGGRAKLTKGQLIEIPVPIPCPDNPEKSLAIQSEIVRILDKFTALTAELTAELTAELNMRKKQYNYYRDQLLSFDDDEVEW
;
A
#
# COMPACT_ATOMS: atom_id res chain seq x y z
N MET A 1 25.94 -15.89 -9.00
CA MET A 1 25.95 -15.03 -7.79
C MET A 1 24.57 -15.14 -7.18
N SER A 2 24.43 -15.51 -5.90
CA SER A 2 23.10 -15.56 -5.26
C SER A 2 22.56 -14.13 -5.12
N GLU A 3 21.24 -13.96 -5.16
CA GLU A 3 20.60 -12.63 -4.97
C GLU A 3 20.98 -12.01 -3.62
N LEU A 4 21.14 -12.80 -2.57
CA LEU A 4 21.65 -12.36 -1.26
C LEU A 4 23.04 -11.74 -1.34
N SER A 5 23.98 -12.36 -2.06
CA SER A 5 25.33 -11.81 -2.26
C SER A 5 25.34 -10.50 -3.05
N TYR A 6 24.33 -10.28 -3.90
CA TYR A 6 24.18 -9.02 -4.61
C TYR A 6 23.65 -7.91 -3.70
N LEU A 7 22.64 -8.20 -2.87
CA LEU A 7 22.07 -7.25 -1.90
C LEU A 7 23.11 -6.82 -0.84
N GLU A 8 23.90 -7.78 -0.34
CA GLU A 8 25.00 -7.47 0.58
C GLU A 8 25.98 -6.48 -0.03
N LYS A 9 26.34 -6.66 -1.31
CA LYS A 9 27.23 -5.75 -2.04
C LYS A 9 26.61 -4.39 -2.33
N LEU A 10 25.30 -4.34 -2.61
CA LEU A 10 24.58 -3.11 -2.89
C LEU A 10 24.60 -2.17 -1.68
N LEU A 11 24.51 -2.73 -0.47
CA LEU A 11 24.39 -1.98 0.77
C LEU A 11 25.71 -1.92 1.56
N ASP A 12 26.76 -2.62 1.09
CA ASP A 12 28.07 -2.63 1.76
C ASP A 12 28.71 -1.24 1.78
N GLY A 13 29.03 -0.76 2.99
CA GLY A 13 29.62 0.56 3.21
C GLY A 13 28.72 1.74 2.84
N VAL A 14 27.41 1.53 2.69
CA VAL A 14 26.44 2.61 2.46
C VAL A 14 26.16 3.35 3.76
N GLU A 15 26.53 4.61 3.82
CA GLU A 15 26.09 5.52 4.87
C GLU A 15 24.61 5.84 4.71
N VAL A 16 23.88 5.91 5.82
CA VAL A 16 22.45 6.22 5.86
C VAL A 16 22.20 7.39 6.80
N GLU A 17 21.54 8.42 6.29
CA GLU A 17 21.03 9.52 7.09
C GLU A 17 19.53 9.36 7.32
N TRP A 18 19.09 9.54 8.55
CA TRP A 18 17.66 9.50 8.89
C TRP A 18 17.07 10.90 8.82
N ARG A 19 16.06 11.08 7.96
CA ARG A 19 15.38 12.36 7.75
C ARG A 19 13.88 12.20 8.00
N ASN A 20 13.31 13.11 8.76
CA ASN A 20 11.90 13.05 9.08
C ASN A 20 11.01 13.38 7.86
N LEU A 21 9.84 12.76 7.75
CA LEU A 21 8.85 13.05 6.68
C LEU A 21 8.45 14.52 6.60
N GLY A 22 8.63 15.28 7.68
CA GLY A 22 8.45 16.73 7.73
C GLY A 22 9.54 17.53 6.99
N ASP A 23 10.62 16.89 6.55
CA ASP A 23 11.66 17.57 5.78
C ASP A 23 11.19 17.94 4.38
N THR A 24 10.82 19.20 4.23
CA THR A 24 10.27 19.72 2.98
C THR A 24 11.28 19.78 1.82
N SER A 25 12.57 19.59 2.09
CA SER A 25 13.59 19.49 1.05
C SER A 25 13.55 18.13 0.33
N LEU A 26 13.08 17.06 1.01
CA LEU A 26 13.05 15.69 0.50
C LEU A 26 11.64 15.16 0.24
N PHE A 27 10.64 15.66 0.98
CA PHE A 27 9.28 15.14 0.93
C PHE A 27 8.25 16.23 0.71
N GLU A 28 7.12 15.83 0.15
CA GLU A 28 5.93 16.66 0.02
C GLU A 28 4.75 15.98 0.72
N ILE A 29 4.00 16.74 1.53
CA ILE A 29 2.74 16.32 2.13
C ILE A 29 1.61 17.13 1.47
N ALA A 30 0.89 16.48 0.56
CA ALA A 30 -0.13 17.08 -0.31
C ALA A 30 -1.55 17.01 0.28
N ASN A 31 -1.67 17.03 1.60
CA ASN A 31 -2.96 16.89 2.30
C ASN A 31 -3.98 17.97 1.97
N ASN A 32 -3.54 19.16 1.56
CA ASN A 32 -4.44 20.29 1.27
C ASN A 32 -5.35 20.03 0.06
N GLY A 33 -4.96 19.10 -0.85
CA GLY A 33 -5.78 18.71 -2.00
C GLY A 33 -6.91 17.73 -1.67
N ARG A 34 -6.92 17.13 -0.47
CA ARG A 34 -7.91 16.12 -0.07
C ARG A 34 -9.32 16.70 -0.01
N LYS A 35 -10.30 15.92 -0.47
CA LYS A 35 -11.69 16.36 -0.48
C LYS A 35 -12.62 15.18 -0.11
N PRO A 36 -13.20 15.17 1.10
CA PRO A 36 -14.19 14.17 1.45
C PRO A 36 -15.51 14.43 0.70
N VAL A 37 -16.08 13.37 0.12
CA VAL A 37 -17.39 13.41 -0.55
C VAL A 37 -18.24 12.27 0.00
N LYS A 38 -19.46 12.58 0.45
CA LYS A 38 -20.43 11.57 0.90
C LYS A 38 -20.77 10.64 -0.28
N ALA A 39 -20.93 9.36 -0.02
CA ALA A 39 -21.19 8.35 -1.07
C ALA A 39 -22.39 8.75 -1.95
N SER A 40 -23.47 9.27 -1.37
CA SER A 40 -24.67 9.73 -2.11
C SER A 40 -24.45 10.94 -3.01
N LEU A 41 -23.32 11.65 -2.89
CA LEU A 41 -22.99 12.85 -3.66
C LEU A 41 -21.82 12.60 -4.64
N ARG A 42 -21.29 11.38 -4.71
CA ARG A 42 -20.25 11.02 -5.66
C ARG A 42 -20.85 10.86 -7.05
N ILE A 43 -20.20 11.45 -8.03
CA ILE A 43 -20.55 11.27 -9.44
C ILE A 43 -19.70 10.10 -9.93
N ALA A 44 -20.33 9.08 -10.50
CA ALA A 44 -19.63 7.90 -11.02
C ALA A 44 -18.67 8.27 -12.16
N GLY A 45 -17.49 7.64 -12.18
CA GLY A 45 -16.44 7.87 -13.17
C GLY A 45 -15.38 6.77 -13.14
N GLU A 46 -14.18 7.07 -13.63
CA GLU A 46 -13.09 6.09 -13.73
C GLU A 46 -11.95 6.36 -12.73
N THR A 47 -11.99 7.48 -12.01
CA THR A 47 -10.94 7.87 -11.08
C THR A 47 -11.11 7.14 -9.74
N PRO A 48 -10.09 6.41 -9.24
CA PRO A 48 -10.18 5.73 -7.97
C PRO A 48 -10.31 6.72 -6.81
N TYR A 49 -11.30 6.50 -5.95
CA TYR A 49 -11.55 7.25 -4.72
C TYR A 49 -10.99 6.49 -3.53
N TYR A 50 -9.90 6.99 -2.96
CA TYR A 50 -9.21 6.33 -1.87
C TYR A 50 -9.75 6.71 -0.49
N GLY A 51 -10.00 5.69 0.32
CA GLY A 51 -10.18 5.77 1.75
C GLY A 51 -8.98 5.23 2.52
N ALA A 52 -9.14 5.07 3.84
CA ALA A 52 -8.06 4.65 4.73
C ALA A 52 -7.39 3.32 4.33
N ASN A 53 -8.14 2.34 3.82
CA ASN A 53 -7.63 0.98 3.60
C ASN A 53 -7.59 0.55 2.13
N ASN A 54 -8.41 1.15 1.27
CA ASN A 54 -8.55 0.73 -0.12
C ASN A 54 -9.26 1.79 -0.98
N ILE A 55 -9.42 1.46 -2.26
CA ILE A 55 -10.33 2.16 -3.17
C ILE A 55 -11.76 1.84 -2.71
N GLN A 56 -12.51 2.89 -2.38
CA GLN A 56 -13.90 2.80 -1.91
C GLN A 56 -14.91 2.97 -3.04
N ASP A 57 -14.52 3.65 -4.11
CA ASP A 57 -15.40 4.00 -5.22
C ASP A 57 -14.60 4.41 -6.45
N TYR A 58 -15.28 4.61 -7.59
CA TYR A 58 -14.74 5.24 -8.78
C TYR A 58 -15.59 6.47 -9.13
N VAL A 59 -14.95 7.63 -9.24
CA VAL A 59 -15.62 8.92 -9.34
C VAL A 59 -15.16 9.72 -10.56
N ASP A 60 -15.98 10.69 -10.95
CA ASP A 60 -15.60 11.71 -11.93
C ASP A 60 -14.75 12.82 -11.27
N GLY A 61 -13.75 13.32 -12.01
CA GLY A 61 -12.77 14.27 -11.51
C GLY A 61 -11.68 13.62 -10.64
N TYR A 62 -10.76 14.43 -10.12
CA TYR A 62 -9.64 13.97 -9.28
C TYR A 62 -9.18 15.07 -8.32
N THR A 63 -8.47 14.71 -7.27
CA THR A 63 -7.85 15.65 -6.34
C THR A 63 -6.34 15.73 -6.52
N HIS A 64 -5.71 14.68 -7.00
CA HIS A 64 -4.26 14.56 -7.19
C HIS A 64 -3.96 13.87 -8.51
N ASP A 65 -2.79 14.19 -9.09
CA ASP A 65 -2.25 13.55 -10.28
C ASP A 65 -0.74 13.35 -10.10
N GLY A 66 -0.26 12.13 -10.23
CA GLY A 66 1.14 11.75 -10.03
C GLY A 66 1.32 10.50 -9.18
N GLU A 67 2.53 10.32 -8.65
CA GLU A 67 2.89 9.18 -7.81
C GLU A 67 2.93 9.59 -6.34
N TYR A 68 2.11 8.95 -5.51
CA TYR A 68 1.98 9.25 -4.08
C TYR A 68 1.84 8.00 -3.23
N VAL A 69 2.28 8.10 -1.99
CA VAL A 69 2.00 7.15 -0.93
C VAL A 69 0.84 7.67 -0.11
N LEU A 70 -0.19 6.84 0.06
CA LEU A 70 -1.35 7.13 0.89
C LEU A 70 -1.22 6.37 2.21
N ILE A 71 -1.23 7.09 3.31
CA ILE A 71 -1.07 6.55 4.66
C ILE A 71 -2.36 6.82 5.43
N ALA A 72 -2.96 5.79 6.04
CA ALA A 72 -4.17 6.01 6.83
C ALA A 72 -3.96 7.10 7.90
N GLU A 73 -4.84 8.11 7.94
CA GLU A 73 -4.87 9.09 9.02
C GLU A 73 -5.64 8.53 10.21
N ASP A 74 -6.76 7.86 9.95
CA ASP A 74 -7.57 7.13 10.92
C ASP A 74 -8.23 5.91 10.26
N GLY A 75 -8.70 4.95 11.06
CA GLY A 75 -9.45 3.81 10.56
C GLY A 75 -8.63 2.78 9.79
N SER A 76 -7.31 2.67 10.02
CA SER A 76 -6.53 1.54 9.55
C SER A 76 -7.12 0.22 10.05
N ALA A 77 -7.28 -0.76 9.16
CA ALA A 77 -7.85 -2.06 9.49
C ALA A 77 -6.98 -2.88 10.45
N SER A 78 -5.67 -2.61 10.47
CA SER A 78 -4.71 -3.21 11.39
C SER A 78 -3.76 -2.13 11.90
N LEU A 79 -3.38 -2.21 13.17
CA LEU A 79 -2.38 -1.32 13.75
C LEU A 79 -0.96 -1.90 13.62
N GLU A 80 -0.82 -3.20 13.48
CA GLU A 80 0.45 -3.89 13.26
C GLU A 80 0.84 -3.82 11.77
N ASN A 81 -0.13 -4.10 10.88
CA ASN A 81 0.00 -3.95 9.43
C ASN A 81 -0.72 -2.67 9.00
N TYR A 82 -0.10 -1.53 9.29
CA TYR A 82 -0.72 -0.23 9.07
C TYR A 82 -1.04 -0.01 7.58
N SER A 83 -2.19 0.61 7.30
CA SER A 83 -2.66 0.76 5.92
C SER A 83 -1.84 1.79 5.15
N ILE A 84 -1.05 1.29 4.21
CA ILE A 84 -0.24 2.06 3.26
C ILE A 84 -0.66 1.65 1.85
N GLN A 85 -0.93 2.63 0.99
CA GLN A 85 -1.32 2.40 -0.40
C GLN A 85 -0.41 3.21 -1.32
N TYR A 86 -0.26 2.76 -2.56
CA TYR A 86 0.46 3.50 -3.59
C TYR A 86 -0.51 3.88 -4.70
N ALA A 87 -0.60 5.17 -4.99
CA ALA A 87 -1.46 5.70 -6.03
C ALA A 87 -0.63 6.33 -7.16
N THR A 88 -1.03 6.08 -8.40
CA THR A 88 -0.38 6.62 -9.61
C THR A 88 -1.40 7.25 -10.55
N GLY A 89 -0.99 8.30 -11.25
CA GLY A 89 -1.87 9.03 -12.14
C GLY A 89 -2.95 9.81 -11.38
N LYS A 90 -4.14 9.94 -12.00
CA LYS A 90 -5.26 10.67 -11.39
C LYS A 90 -5.97 9.83 -10.34
N PHE A 91 -6.12 10.39 -9.14
CA PHE A 91 -6.87 9.77 -8.07
C PHE A 91 -7.57 10.81 -7.19
N TRP A 92 -8.54 10.37 -6.43
CA TRP A 92 -9.24 11.17 -5.44
C TRP A 92 -8.89 10.68 -4.04
N ALA A 93 -8.36 11.57 -3.20
CA ALA A 93 -8.07 11.29 -1.81
C ALA A 93 -9.11 11.93 -0.88
N ASN A 94 -9.68 11.15 0.04
CA ASN A 94 -10.51 11.67 1.10
C ASN A 94 -9.67 12.13 2.30
N ASN A 95 -10.30 12.57 3.38
CA ASN A 95 -9.64 13.06 4.59
C ASN A 95 -9.16 11.95 5.56
N HIS A 96 -9.36 10.66 5.22
CA HIS A 96 -8.91 9.53 6.02
C HIS A 96 -7.53 9.01 5.62
N VAL A 97 -6.87 9.65 4.66
CA VAL A 97 -5.51 9.32 4.23
C VAL A 97 -4.64 10.57 4.21
N HIS A 98 -3.40 10.44 4.64
CA HIS A 98 -2.34 11.39 4.31
C HIS A 98 -1.83 11.09 2.90
N VAL A 99 -1.50 12.12 2.15
CA VAL A 99 -0.98 12.04 0.79
C VAL A 99 0.45 12.56 0.80
N VAL A 100 1.43 11.68 0.59
CA VAL A 100 2.84 12.05 0.67
C VAL A 100 3.61 11.54 -0.54
N ARG A 101 4.71 12.21 -0.89
CA ARG A 101 5.64 11.72 -1.92
C ARG A 101 7.07 12.19 -1.65
N GLY A 102 8.01 11.47 -2.25
CA GLY A 102 9.38 11.95 -2.39
C GLY A 102 9.47 13.08 -3.41
N LYS A 103 10.42 13.98 -3.20
CA LYS A 103 10.87 14.98 -4.18
C LYS A 103 12.07 14.42 -4.98
N GLU A 104 12.75 15.26 -5.73
CA GLU A 104 13.80 14.90 -6.69
C GLU A 104 14.87 13.91 -6.17
N ARG A 105 15.12 13.90 -4.85
CA ARG A 105 16.14 13.04 -4.20
C ARG A 105 15.59 11.75 -3.60
N VAL A 106 14.27 11.55 -3.64
CA VAL A 106 13.62 10.38 -3.02
C VAL A 106 12.56 9.81 -3.96
N HIS A 107 12.73 8.55 -4.35
CA HIS A 107 11.71 7.83 -5.09
C HIS A 107 10.46 7.59 -4.23
N SER A 108 9.29 8.02 -4.69
CA SER A 108 8.02 7.77 -3.98
C SER A 108 7.74 6.28 -3.79
N ARG A 109 8.15 5.42 -4.73
CA ARG A 109 8.00 3.97 -4.61
C ARG A 109 8.95 3.37 -3.57
N PHE A 110 10.17 3.90 -3.43
CA PHE A 110 11.08 3.54 -2.33
C PHE A 110 10.47 3.94 -0.97
N LEU A 111 9.96 5.17 -0.87
CA LEU A 111 9.24 5.63 0.32
C LEU A 111 8.06 4.72 0.68
N TYR A 112 7.27 4.29 -0.32
CA TYR A 112 6.18 3.33 -0.12
C TYR A 112 6.67 2.02 0.51
N HIS A 113 7.67 1.38 -0.08
CA HIS A 113 8.19 0.12 0.44
C HIS A 113 8.75 0.26 1.86
N TYR A 114 9.45 1.37 2.13
CA TYR A 114 9.94 1.64 3.47
C TYR A 114 8.79 1.82 4.48
N LEU A 115 7.79 2.61 4.15
CA LEU A 115 6.65 2.85 5.05
C LEU A 115 5.84 1.58 5.33
N CYS A 116 5.82 0.60 4.44
CA CYS A 116 5.17 -0.69 4.68
C CYS A 116 5.80 -1.50 5.83
N ILE A 117 7.04 -1.21 6.24
CA ILE A 117 7.72 -1.89 7.34
C ILE A 117 7.84 -1.04 8.60
N VAL A 118 7.40 0.22 8.57
CA VAL A 118 7.45 1.11 9.74
C VAL A 118 6.47 0.63 10.81
N ASN A 119 6.93 0.58 12.06
CA ASN A 119 6.04 0.44 13.19
C ASN A 119 5.37 1.79 13.49
N PHE A 120 4.10 1.92 13.17
CA PHE A 120 3.34 3.16 13.38
C PHE A 120 2.84 3.34 14.82
N LEU A 121 2.83 2.31 15.65
CA LEU A 121 2.29 2.37 17.02
C LEU A 121 2.81 3.55 17.86
N PRO A 122 4.13 3.88 17.84
CA PRO A 122 4.65 5.01 18.60
C PRO A 122 4.14 6.38 18.14
N PHE A 123 3.64 6.48 16.91
CA PHE A 123 3.16 7.71 16.29
C PHE A 123 1.63 7.87 16.37
N LEU A 124 0.91 6.85 16.86
CA LEU A 124 -0.55 6.91 16.94
C LEU A 124 -1.01 7.61 18.21
N THR A 125 -2.07 8.39 18.08
CA THR A 125 -2.74 9.08 19.19
C THR A 125 -4.19 8.61 19.30
N GLY A 126 -4.83 8.81 20.48
CA GLY A 126 -6.22 8.45 20.71
C GLY A 126 -6.40 7.02 21.21
N GLY A 127 -7.03 6.84 22.37
CA GLY A 127 -7.17 5.56 23.05
C GLY A 127 -8.01 4.52 22.29
N GLY A 128 -9.33 4.74 22.15
CA GLY A 128 -10.23 3.78 21.52
C GLY A 128 -10.27 3.82 19.99
N ARG A 129 -9.76 4.87 19.38
CA ARG A 129 -9.66 5.05 17.92
C ARG A 129 -8.32 5.66 17.58
N ALA A 130 -7.40 4.80 17.16
CA ALA A 130 -6.05 5.21 16.81
C ALA A 130 -6.05 6.17 15.61
N LYS A 131 -5.29 7.26 15.72
CA LYS A 131 -5.16 8.29 14.69
C LYS A 131 -3.70 8.70 14.52
N LEU A 132 -3.24 8.72 13.26
CA LEU A 132 -1.98 9.31 12.87
C LEU A 132 -2.23 10.77 12.49
N THR A 133 -1.97 11.71 13.41
CA THR A 133 -2.12 13.14 13.10
C THR A 133 -0.99 13.60 12.17
N LYS A 134 -1.18 14.74 11.48
CA LYS A 134 -0.12 15.34 10.66
C LYS A 134 1.13 15.65 11.50
N GLY A 135 0.95 16.07 12.76
CA GLY A 135 2.06 16.35 13.69
C GLY A 135 2.89 15.11 13.99
N GLN A 136 2.27 13.94 14.09
CA GLN A 136 2.97 12.67 14.28
C GLN A 136 3.56 12.13 12.97
N LEU A 137 2.84 12.29 11.85
CA LEU A 137 3.31 11.89 10.53
C LEU A 137 4.66 12.51 10.18
N ILE A 138 4.83 13.81 10.45
CA ILE A 138 6.08 14.55 10.12
C ILE A 138 7.28 14.09 10.93
N GLU A 139 7.09 13.39 12.05
CA GLU A 139 8.16 12.86 12.91
C GLU A 139 8.66 11.47 12.46
N ILE A 140 8.01 10.83 11.49
CA ILE A 140 8.41 9.50 11.03
C ILE A 140 9.76 9.60 10.32
N PRO A 141 10.79 8.89 10.81
CA PRO A 141 12.12 8.90 10.19
C PRO A 141 12.14 8.02 8.93
N VAL A 142 12.79 8.49 7.89
CA VAL A 142 13.00 7.80 6.61
C VAL A 142 14.49 7.70 6.33
N PRO A 143 15.03 6.52 6.00
CA PRO A 143 16.45 6.35 5.69
C PRO A 143 16.78 6.85 4.29
N ILE A 144 17.78 7.69 4.19
CA ILE A 144 18.31 8.20 2.91
C ILE A 144 19.72 7.61 2.73
N PRO A 145 19.90 6.67 1.81
CA PRO A 145 21.21 6.09 1.52
C PRO A 145 22.11 7.11 0.80
N CYS A 146 23.41 7.10 1.09
CA CYS A 146 24.42 7.97 0.49
C CYS A 146 23.98 9.46 0.44
N PRO A 147 23.75 10.12 1.58
CA PRO A 147 23.19 11.47 1.63
C PRO A 147 24.02 12.50 0.86
N ASP A 148 25.34 12.34 0.83
CA ASP A 148 26.25 13.25 0.15
C ASP A 148 26.39 13.01 -1.36
N ASN A 149 25.80 11.90 -1.88
CA ASN A 149 25.82 11.57 -3.30
C ASN A 149 24.40 11.24 -3.82
N PRO A 150 23.63 12.25 -4.27
CA PRO A 150 22.26 12.07 -4.72
C PRO A 150 22.10 11.06 -5.87
N GLU A 151 23.04 11.00 -6.81
CA GLU A 151 22.96 10.05 -7.94
C GLU A 151 23.11 8.61 -7.44
N LYS A 152 24.10 8.36 -6.58
CA LYS A 152 24.28 7.04 -5.96
C LYS A 152 23.09 6.68 -5.07
N SER A 153 22.56 7.64 -4.31
CA SER A 153 21.36 7.47 -3.49
C SER A 153 20.18 6.98 -4.33
N LEU A 154 19.87 7.70 -5.41
CA LEU A 154 18.75 7.35 -6.31
C LEU A 154 18.97 6.01 -7.02
N ALA A 155 20.20 5.67 -7.40
CA ALA A 155 20.53 4.37 -7.99
C ALA A 155 20.26 3.23 -7.00
N ILE A 156 20.64 3.37 -5.74
CA ILE A 156 20.35 2.39 -4.68
C ILE A 156 18.84 2.28 -4.43
N GLN A 157 18.14 3.40 -4.30
CA GLN A 157 16.68 3.43 -4.13
C GLN A 157 15.97 2.72 -5.29
N SER A 158 16.38 3.00 -6.53
CA SER A 158 15.81 2.38 -7.73
C SER A 158 16.03 0.87 -7.75
N GLU A 159 17.19 0.41 -7.34
CA GLU A 159 17.50 -1.03 -7.31
C GLU A 159 16.71 -1.76 -6.21
N ILE A 160 16.57 -1.14 -5.05
CA ILE A 160 15.69 -1.65 -3.98
C ILE A 160 14.25 -1.77 -4.51
N VAL A 161 13.74 -0.73 -5.15
CA VAL A 161 12.39 -0.73 -5.75
C VAL A 161 12.24 -1.85 -6.76
N ARG A 162 13.20 -1.99 -7.69
CA ARG A 162 13.17 -3.04 -8.73
C ARG A 162 13.08 -4.44 -8.12
N ILE A 163 13.83 -4.70 -7.06
CA ILE A 163 13.85 -6.00 -6.39
C ILE A 163 12.51 -6.24 -5.67
N LEU A 164 12.05 -5.28 -4.87
CA LEU A 164 10.84 -5.44 -4.07
C LEU A 164 9.57 -5.50 -4.94
N ASP A 165 9.51 -4.71 -6.01
CA ASP A 165 8.39 -4.76 -6.97
C ASP A 165 8.32 -6.11 -7.69
N LYS A 166 9.48 -6.71 -8.04
CA LYS A 166 9.52 -8.06 -8.61
C LYS A 166 8.93 -9.10 -7.64
N PHE A 167 9.30 -9.06 -6.36
CA PHE A 167 8.73 -9.97 -5.37
C PHE A 167 7.23 -9.72 -5.15
N THR A 168 6.80 -8.47 -5.13
CA THR A 168 5.38 -8.11 -5.03
C THR A 168 4.58 -8.68 -6.21
N ALA A 169 5.08 -8.54 -7.44
CA ALA A 169 4.44 -9.08 -8.63
C ALA A 169 4.35 -10.61 -8.59
N LEU A 170 5.45 -11.30 -8.24
CA LEU A 170 5.47 -12.76 -8.11
C LEU A 170 4.50 -13.27 -7.03
N THR A 171 4.43 -12.57 -5.90
CA THR A 171 3.49 -12.94 -4.83
C THR A 171 2.04 -12.74 -5.27
N ALA A 172 1.74 -11.67 -6.00
CA ALA A 172 0.39 -11.42 -6.52
C ALA A 172 -0.03 -12.50 -7.56
N GLU A 173 0.87 -12.87 -8.47
CA GLU A 173 0.65 -13.92 -9.47
C GLU A 173 0.36 -15.27 -8.78
N LEU A 174 1.23 -15.70 -7.87
CA LEU A 174 1.04 -16.93 -7.11
C LEU A 174 -0.27 -16.95 -6.30
N THR A 175 -0.62 -15.82 -5.67
CA THR A 175 -1.87 -15.70 -4.92
C THR A 175 -3.08 -15.84 -5.84
N ALA A 176 -3.04 -15.26 -7.04
CA ALA A 176 -4.11 -15.40 -8.03
C ALA A 176 -4.27 -16.85 -8.51
N GLU A 177 -3.16 -17.54 -8.83
CA GLU A 177 -3.16 -18.94 -9.25
C GLU A 177 -3.72 -19.86 -8.17
N LEU A 178 -3.24 -19.72 -6.91
CA LEU A 178 -3.72 -20.53 -5.79
C LEU A 178 -5.21 -20.28 -5.49
N THR A 179 -5.66 -19.03 -5.62
CA THR A 179 -7.08 -18.68 -5.45
C THR A 179 -7.95 -19.31 -6.53
N ALA A 180 -7.50 -19.30 -7.79
CA ALA A 180 -8.20 -19.93 -8.90
C ALA A 180 -8.29 -21.45 -8.70
N GLU A 181 -7.17 -22.11 -8.33
CA GLU A 181 -7.13 -23.54 -8.02
C GLU A 181 -8.07 -23.90 -6.87
N LEU A 182 -8.04 -23.14 -5.77
CA LEU A 182 -8.93 -23.36 -4.63
C LEU A 182 -10.42 -23.28 -5.05
N ASN A 183 -10.78 -22.31 -5.89
CA ASN A 183 -12.15 -22.15 -6.38
C ASN A 183 -12.56 -23.32 -7.28
N MET A 184 -11.66 -23.82 -8.14
CA MET A 184 -11.92 -25.02 -8.95
C MET A 184 -12.14 -26.25 -8.07
N ARG A 185 -11.31 -26.46 -7.05
CA ARG A 185 -11.43 -27.59 -6.12
C ARG A 185 -12.74 -27.54 -5.34
N LYS A 186 -13.14 -26.35 -4.88
CA LYS A 186 -14.44 -26.18 -4.19
C LYS A 186 -15.62 -26.51 -5.12
N LYS A 187 -15.59 -26.08 -6.40
CA LYS A 187 -16.62 -26.44 -7.38
C LYS A 187 -16.66 -27.95 -7.62
N GLN A 188 -15.50 -28.59 -7.78
CA GLN A 188 -15.38 -30.04 -7.96
C GLN A 188 -15.94 -30.80 -6.74
N TYR A 189 -15.57 -30.37 -5.53
CA TYR A 189 -16.11 -30.96 -4.30
C TYR A 189 -17.62 -30.86 -4.23
N ASN A 190 -18.20 -29.67 -4.48
CA ASN A 190 -19.64 -29.47 -4.45
C ASN A 190 -20.35 -30.34 -5.49
N TYR A 191 -19.80 -30.44 -6.72
CA TYR A 191 -20.37 -31.31 -7.77
C TYR A 191 -20.43 -32.77 -7.30
N TYR A 192 -19.32 -33.34 -6.83
CA TYR A 192 -19.30 -34.72 -6.38
C TYR A 192 -20.15 -34.94 -5.14
N ARG A 193 -20.14 -34.03 -4.19
CA ARG A 193 -21.00 -34.08 -3.01
C ARG A 193 -22.48 -34.17 -3.41
N ASP A 194 -22.93 -33.29 -4.31
CA ASP A 194 -24.29 -33.21 -4.72
C ASP A 194 -24.69 -34.45 -5.52
N GLN A 195 -23.80 -35.02 -6.34
CA GLN A 195 -24.01 -36.28 -7.06
C GLN A 195 -24.07 -37.50 -6.12
N LEU A 196 -23.17 -37.57 -5.14
CA LEU A 196 -23.06 -38.71 -4.24
C LEU A 196 -24.11 -38.73 -3.13
N LEU A 197 -24.71 -37.58 -2.82
CA LEU A 197 -25.67 -37.42 -1.74
C LEU A 197 -27.11 -37.13 -2.26
N SER A 198 -27.33 -37.08 -3.59
CA SER A 198 -28.66 -37.08 -4.14
C SER A 198 -29.18 -38.52 -4.18
N PHE A 199 -30.09 -38.82 -3.26
CA PHE A 199 -30.85 -40.08 -3.26
C PHE A 199 -32.18 -39.79 -3.91
N ASP A 200 -32.66 -40.72 -4.79
CA ASP A 200 -33.99 -40.61 -5.38
C ASP A 200 -35.02 -40.70 -4.27
N ASP A 201 -35.91 -39.72 -4.16
CA ASP A 201 -36.99 -39.67 -3.16
C ASP A 201 -38.07 -40.75 -3.40
N ASP A 202 -37.96 -41.53 -4.48
CA ASP A 202 -38.98 -42.49 -4.92
C ASP A 202 -39.00 -43.82 -4.13
N GLU A 203 -38.12 -44.04 -3.15
CA GLU A 203 -38.08 -45.28 -2.34
C GLU A 203 -38.32 -45.08 -0.82
N VAL A 204 -38.77 -43.92 -0.37
CA VAL A 204 -39.13 -43.74 1.05
C VAL A 204 -40.65 -43.76 1.19
N GLU A 205 -41.25 -44.94 1.11
CA GLU A 205 -42.57 -45.18 1.71
C GLU A 205 -42.40 -45.25 3.26
N TRP A 206 -43.07 -44.31 3.94
CA TRP A 206 -43.16 -44.27 5.40
C TRP A 206 -44.35 -45.10 5.88
#